data_78b56b85f8a30f9f5ab8a2175137ae93
#
_entry.id   78b56b85f8a30f9f5ab8a2175137ae93
#
_cell.length_a   1.000
_cell.length_b   1.000
_cell.length_c   1.000
_cell.angle_alpha   90.00
_cell.angle_beta   90.00
_cell.angle_gamma   90.00
#
_symmetry.space_group_name_H-M   'P 1'
#
loop_
_entity.id
_entity.type
_entity.pdbx_description
1 polymer ?
#
loop_
_entity_poly.entity_id
_entity_poly.type
_entity_poly.pdbx_seq_one_letter_code
_entity_poly.pdbx_strand_id
1 'polypeptide(L)'
;MAGFSARQAEAVAWIDANQKRFSDFCLQIWNFAEPAWREYRSARAYVELLRAEGWEVEEGSGGMPTAFAATWSRGRGGPVLGGYAEYDAVPGNSQQIAARRTPREGLHPWTAGHTDPHSQLGTTSLAGMLAAKAMMEKHNIAGTLRFFGEPAEKVCGSKPVHAAKGYYDGADAFIAYHPNPTNTVMAETQCGAYWSIVITFETMHPETWIDKSLLPIRTSSHATARCPGAIDALCLMYTTTKYTKEAMYPHAGAWTLNEFIMVGGDATSDNLPPRLSQIQYSWRSPSIAVQQQIYGVLAQNARQVAAMTGCQASVRWVTKTRVGLPNSKMTEVTWRNLQRVGAPTYGEEARAFARDIQKTLGIAPMSDPFSDDNQRLVAPEEYEAVQRRVLPPNQLHIGADDYVDYSWHAPTVRLFTMRPALRVPDDGFEYPAWTRNALGGLPAAIDPGMFVGAKTIAATYLELLERPEELEAAKGEFRERTGGGVGGSTWVAPLLPRDFVPPVDLRWPEYVTTARGEEWWIPTPNAAVGFGERL
;
A
#
# COMPACT_ATOMS: atom_id res chain seq x y z
N MET A 1 -26.68 -7.95 -23.02
CA MET A 1 -25.97 -6.76 -22.48
C MET A 1 -25.63 -5.84 -23.64
N ALA A 2 -25.77 -4.52 -23.51
CA ALA A 2 -25.30 -3.57 -24.51
C ALA A 2 -23.76 -3.70 -24.66
N GLY A 3 -23.27 -3.72 -25.89
CA GLY A 3 -21.83 -3.76 -26.18
C GLY A 3 -21.10 -2.46 -25.77
N PHE A 4 -19.81 -2.38 -26.04
CA PHE A 4 -19.02 -1.15 -25.93
C PHE A 4 -19.60 -0.05 -26.83
N SER A 5 -19.49 1.23 -26.39
CA SER A 5 -19.58 2.34 -27.33
C SER A 5 -18.46 2.27 -28.37
N ALA A 6 -18.61 2.99 -29.47
CA ALA A 6 -17.55 3.01 -30.51
C ALA A 6 -16.20 3.46 -29.91
N ARG A 7 -16.20 4.49 -29.04
CA ARG A 7 -14.98 5.02 -28.41
C ARG A 7 -14.40 4.06 -27.36
N GLN A 8 -15.25 3.35 -26.61
CA GLN A 8 -14.79 2.30 -25.70
C GLN A 8 -14.12 1.15 -26.49
N ALA A 9 -14.71 0.73 -27.62
CA ALA A 9 -14.10 -0.30 -28.47
C ALA A 9 -12.75 0.15 -29.05
N GLU A 10 -12.62 1.41 -29.44
CA GLU A 10 -11.36 1.98 -29.89
C GLU A 10 -10.31 2.03 -28.77
N ALA A 11 -10.69 2.39 -27.53
CA ALA A 11 -9.79 2.37 -26.38
C ALA A 11 -9.28 0.93 -26.07
N VAL A 12 -10.17 -0.06 -26.15
CA VAL A 12 -9.81 -1.48 -26.01
C VAL A 12 -8.79 -1.87 -27.09
N ALA A 13 -9.06 -1.53 -28.34
CA ALA A 13 -8.15 -1.81 -29.46
C ALA A 13 -6.80 -1.07 -29.31
N TRP A 14 -6.81 0.15 -28.78
CA TRP A 14 -5.59 0.90 -28.49
C TRP A 14 -4.73 0.18 -27.45
N ILE A 15 -5.33 -0.35 -26.37
CA ILE A 15 -4.60 -1.16 -25.39
C ILE A 15 -4.04 -2.41 -26.03
N ASP A 16 -4.81 -3.11 -26.86
CA ASP A 16 -4.34 -4.31 -27.56
C ASP A 16 -3.13 -4.03 -28.47
N ALA A 17 -3.13 -2.88 -29.15
CA ALA A 17 -2.01 -2.45 -29.98
C ALA A 17 -0.76 -2.03 -29.16
N ASN A 18 -0.89 -1.73 -27.88
CA ASN A 18 0.19 -1.27 -27.00
C ASN A 18 0.60 -2.31 -25.94
N GLN A 19 0.11 -3.55 -26.01
CA GLN A 19 0.36 -4.57 -24.99
C GLN A 19 1.86 -4.76 -24.72
N LYS A 20 2.67 -4.91 -25.76
CA LYS A 20 4.12 -5.10 -25.58
C LYS A 20 4.78 -3.96 -24.80
N ARG A 21 4.41 -2.72 -25.09
CA ARG A 21 4.93 -1.54 -24.39
C ARG A 21 4.67 -1.60 -22.89
N PHE A 22 3.45 -1.93 -22.50
CA PHE A 22 3.07 -1.97 -21.08
C PHE A 22 3.56 -3.23 -20.38
N SER A 23 3.64 -4.37 -21.08
CA SER A 23 4.28 -5.57 -20.56
C SER A 23 5.77 -5.33 -20.25
N ASP A 24 6.51 -4.71 -21.17
CA ASP A 24 7.91 -4.35 -20.97
C ASP A 24 8.07 -3.36 -19.80
N PHE A 25 7.18 -2.37 -19.67
CA PHE A 25 7.20 -1.40 -18.58
C PHE A 25 6.90 -2.07 -17.23
N CYS A 26 5.89 -2.94 -17.17
CA CYS A 26 5.58 -3.72 -15.97
C CYS A 26 6.77 -4.55 -15.50
N LEU A 27 7.43 -5.24 -16.46
CA LEU A 27 8.64 -6.03 -16.19
C LEU A 27 9.81 -5.14 -15.73
N GLN A 28 9.95 -3.93 -16.27
CA GLN A 28 10.94 -2.96 -15.83
C GLN A 28 10.74 -2.58 -14.35
N ILE A 29 9.51 -2.24 -13.94
CA ILE A 29 9.19 -1.92 -12.55
C ILE A 29 9.40 -3.16 -11.66
N TRP A 30 8.96 -4.34 -12.10
CA TRP A 30 9.19 -5.59 -11.38
C TRP A 30 10.69 -5.85 -11.16
N ASN A 31 11.53 -5.52 -12.14
CA ASN A 31 12.99 -5.66 -12.03
C ASN A 31 13.62 -4.64 -11.07
N PHE A 32 13.07 -3.46 -10.92
CA PHE A 32 13.59 -2.48 -9.96
C PHE A 32 13.41 -2.96 -8.53
N ALA A 33 12.23 -3.45 -8.19
CA ALA A 33 11.89 -4.03 -6.88
C ALA A 33 12.42 -3.22 -5.69
N GLU A 34 12.13 -1.94 -5.68
CA GLU A 34 12.58 -1.00 -4.67
C GLU A 34 11.63 -1.01 -3.46
N PRO A 35 12.15 -1.02 -2.21
CA PRO A 35 11.27 -0.99 -1.03
C PRO A 35 10.68 0.41 -0.80
N ALA A 36 9.68 0.47 0.08
CA ALA A 36 8.98 1.69 0.46
C ALA A 36 9.94 2.85 0.78
N TRP A 37 9.63 4.05 0.30
CA TRP A 37 10.44 5.28 0.37
C TRP A 37 11.78 5.22 -0.38
N ARG A 38 12.03 4.20 -1.19
CA ARG A 38 13.28 4.00 -1.96
C ARG A 38 13.02 3.72 -3.45
N GLU A 39 11.82 4.02 -3.92
CA GLU A 39 11.33 3.72 -5.26
C GLU A 39 11.84 4.73 -6.32
N TYR A 40 13.10 5.16 -6.23
CA TYR A 40 13.63 6.23 -7.07
C TYR A 40 13.64 5.92 -8.56
N ARG A 41 13.99 4.69 -8.94
CA ARG A 41 14.02 4.27 -10.36
C ARG A 41 12.62 4.08 -10.90
N SER A 42 11.75 3.49 -10.08
CA SER A 42 10.35 3.27 -10.43
C SER A 42 9.64 4.60 -10.64
N ALA A 43 9.71 5.52 -9.68
CA ALA A 43 9.12 6.86 -9.79
C ALA A 43 9.62 7.59 -11.04
N ARG A 44 10.95 7.58 -11.28
CA ARG A 44 11.55 8.21 -12.47
C ARG A 44 11.00 7.62 -13.76
N ALA A 45 10.87 6.28 -13.86
CA ALA A 45 10.35 5.64 -15.06
C ALA A 45 8.91 6.08 -15.36
N TYR A 46 8.04 6.19 -14.35
CA TYR A 46 6.70 6.75 -14.50
C TYR A 46 6.71 8.21 -14.94
N VAL A 47 7.53 9.04 -14.30
CA VAL A 47 7.65 10.48 -14.62
C VAL A 47 8.11 10.70 -16.05
N GLU A 48 9.15 9.98 -16.48
CA GLU A 48 9.68 10.07 -17.85
C GLU A 48 8.62 9.65 -18.88
N LEU A 49 7.89 8.54 -18.62
CA LEU A 49 6.84 8.07 -19.49
C LEU A 49 5.68 9.08 -19.58
N LEU A 50 5.21 9.61 -18.45
CA LEU A 50 4.11 10.57 -18.42
C LEU A 50 4.49 11.87 -19.12
N ARG A 51 5.70 12.37 -18.94
CA ARG A 51 6.19 13.56 -19.68
C ARG A 51 6.27 13.32 -21.17
N ALA A 52 6.74 12.14 -21.58
CA ALA A 52 6.77 11.76 -23.01
C ALA A 52 5.35 11.69 -23.60
N GLU A 53 4.35 11.38 -22.80
CA GLU A 53 2.93 11.41 -23.15
C GLU A 53 2.29 12.81 -23.02
N GLY A 54 3.07 13.85 -22.73
CA GLY A 54 2.59 15.24 -22.67
C GLY A 54 1.86 15.63 -21.38
N TRP A 55 2.10 14.93 -20.28
CA TRP A 55 1.57 15.29 -18.98
C TRP A 55 2.45 16.34 -18.29
N GLU A 56 1.83 17.23 -17.53
CA GLU A 56 2.53 18.05 -16.55
C GLU A 56 2.76 17.23 -15.30
N VAL A 57 4.01 17.15 -14.84
CA VAL A 57 4.40 16.27 -13.72
C VAL A 57 5.17 17.05 -12.67
N GLU A 58 4.62 17.13 -11.47
CA GLU A 58 5.27 17.54 -10.24
C GLU A 58 5.98 16.33 -9.62
N GLU A 59 7.30 16.39 -9.51
CA GLU A 59 8.11 15.38 -8.82
C GLU A 59 8.26 15.73 -7.34
N GLY A 60 8.39 14.71 -6.48
CA GLY A 60 8.51 14.92 -5.03
C GLY A 60 7.25 15.50 -4.39
N SER A 61 6.09 15.23 -4.99
CA SER A 61 4.81 15.75 -4.53
C SER A 61 4.55 15.42 -3.05
N GLY A 62 3.95 16.35 -2.34
CA GLY A 62 3.71 16.20 -0.91
C GLY A 62 4.95 16.18 -0.03
N GLY A 63 6.15 16.46 -0.55
CA GLY A 63 7.43 16.34 0.15
C GLY A 63 7.96 14.91 0.24
N MET A 64 7.47 14.02 -0.64
CA MET A 64 7.88 12.62 -0.73
C MET A 64 8.75 12.43 -1.99
N PRO A 65 10.08 12.20 -1.86
CA PRO A 65 11.02 12.21 -3.00
C PRO A 65 10.69 11.22 -4.12
N THR A 66 9.98 10.14 -3.81
CA THR A 66 9.60 9.10 -4.76
C THR A 66 8.13 9.18 -5.19
N ALA A 67 7.40 10.23 -4.76
CA ALA A 67 6.04 10.52 -5.22
C ALA A 67 6.03 11.47 -6.42
N PHE A 68 4.94 11.46 -7.16
CA PHE A 68 4.64 12.45 -8.18
C PHE A 68 3.13 12.73 -8.30
N ALA A 69 2.81 13.90 -8.81
CA ALA A 69 1.45 14.25 -9.21
C ALA A 69 1.46 14.71 -10.67
N ALA A 70 0.72 14.02 -11.52
CA ALA A 70 0.66 14.31 -12.94
C ALA A 70 -0.74 14.73 -13.36
N THR A 71 -0.81 15.75 -14.23
CA THR A 71 -2.07 16.29 -14.75
C THR A 71 -1.99 16.41 -16.26
N TRP A 72 -3.08 16.03 -16.93
CA TRP A 72 -3.28 16.26 -18.34
C TRP A 72 -4.73 16.70 -18.58
N SER A 73 -4.93 17.68 -19.47
CA SER A 73 -6.26 18.24 -19.75
C SER A 73 -6.52 18.39 -21.24
N ARG A 74 -7.79 18.24 -21.63
CA ARG A 74 -8.27 18.52 -22.96
C ARG A 74 -9.48 19.45 -22.93
N GLY A 75 -9.43 20.52 -23.72
CA GLY A 75 -10.53 21.49 -23.80
C GLY A 75 -10.66 22.34 -22.54
N ARG A 76 -11.83 22.92 -22.34
CA ARG A 76 -12.18 23.68 -21.12
C ARG A 76 -13.37 23.04 -20.43
N GLY A 77 -13.28 22.87 -19.10
CA GLY A 77 -14.33 22.22 -18.33
C GLY A 77 -14.25 20.70 -18.48
N GLY A 78 -15.38 20.01 -18.24
CA GLY A 78 -15.45 18.54 -18.18
C GLY A 78 -14.97 18.01 -16.82
N PRO A 79 -15.17 16.68 -16.55
CA PRO A 79 -14.84 16.09 -15.27
C PRO A 79 -13.34 15.92 -15.06
N VAL A 80 -12.95 15.86 -13.79
CA VAL A 80 -11.59 15.55 -13.31
C VAL A 80 -11.58 14.12 -12.80
N LEU A 81 -10.93 13.22 -13.53
CA LEU A 81 -10.86 11.79 -13.22
C LEU A 81 -9.46 11.41 -12.74
N GLY A 82 -9.40 10.68 -11.63
CA GLY A 82 -8.14 10.35 -10.97
C GLY A 82 -7.81 8.85 -10.96
N GLY A 83 -6.54 8.54 -11.06
CA GLY A 83 -5.96 7.21 -10.90
C GLY A 83 -4.57 7.29 -10.27
N TYR A 84 -3.97 6.15 -9.97
CA TYR A 84 -2.68 6.12 -9.30
C TYR A 84 -1.84 4.91 -9.66
N ALA A 85 -0.55 4.99 -9.35
CA ALA A 85 0.38 3.88 -9.37
C ALA A 85 0.99 3.68 -8.00
N GLU A 86 1.08 2.43 -7.56
CA GLU A 86 1.98 1.96 -6.53
C GLU A 86 3.13 1.21 -7.21
N TYR A 87 4.30 1.20 -6.58
CA TYR A 87 5.48 0.56 -7.19
C TYR A 87 6.51 0.09 -6.17
N ASP A 88 6.20 0.11 -4.89
CA ASP A 88 7.07 -0.43 -3.84
C ASP A 88 7.00 -1.94 -3.76
N ALA A 89 8.12 -2.56 -3.38
CA ALA A 89 8.30 -3.99 -3.24
C ALA A 89 8.57 -4.39 -1.79
N VAL A 90 8.35 -5.66 -1.46
CA VAL A 90 8.45 -6.18 -0.09
C VAL A 90 9.87 -6.68 0.19
N PRO A 91 10.58 -6.14 1.20
CA PRO A 91 11.90 -6.63 1.61
C PRO A 91 11.92 -8.13 1.92
N GLY A 92 13.06 -8.77 1.72
CA GLY A 92 13.24 -10.20 1.99
C GLY A 92 12.67 -11.14 0.93
N ASN A 93 12.23 -10.62 -0.20
CA ASN A 93 11.53 -11.39 -1.24
C ASN A 93 12.23 -11.40 -2.60
N SER A 94 13.57 -11.25 -2.62
CA SER A 94 14.35 -11.36 -3.85
C SER A 94 14.05 -12.66 -4.59
N GLN A 95 13.67 -12.59 -5.86
CA GLN A 95 13.28 -13.75 -6.68
C GLN A 95 13.49 -13.46 -8.18
N GLN A 96 14.01 -14.45 -8.90
CA GLN A 96 14.04 -14.49 -10.36
C GLN A 96 12.72 -15.05 -10.92
N ILE A 97 12.54 -14.93 -12.23
CA ILE A 97 11.48 -15.65 -12.95
C ILE A 97 11.93 -17.11 -13.08
N ALA A 98 11.73 -17.87 -12.02
CA ALA A 98 12.14 -19.27 -11.94
C ALA A 98 11.09 -20.08 -11.17
N ALA A 99 10.84 -21.31 -11.64
CA ALA A 99 9.86 -22.23 -11.01
C ALA A 99 10.38 -22.85 -9.70
N ARG A 100 11.33 -22.21 -9.05
CA ARG A 100 11.91 -22.58 -7.76
C ARG A 100 12.38 -21.33 -7.03
N ARG A 101 12.57 -21.43 -5.72
CA ARG A 101 13.15 -20.33 -4.95
C ARG A 101 14.55 -20.01 -5.46
N THR A 102 14.71 -18.88 -6.10
CA THR A 102 15.97 -18.43 -6.70
C THR A 102 16.11 -16.92 -6.50
N PRO A 103 16.88 -16.47 -5.50
CA PRO A 103 17.17 -15.05 -5.35
C PRO A 103 17.81 -14.46 -6.62
N ARG A 104 17.68 -13.16 -6.81
CA ARG A 104 18.30 -12.47 -7.94
C ARG A 104 19.81 -12.58 -7.86
N GLU A 105 20.42 -12.90 -9.00
CA GLU A 105 21.87 -13.05 -9.10
C GLU A 105 22.57 -11.72 -8.79
N GLY A 106 23.69 -11.78 -8.07
CA GLY A 106 24.45 -10.59 -7.68
C GLY A 106 23.84 -9.74 -6.57
N LEU A 107 22.63 -10.10 -6.07
CA LEU A 107 21.97 -9.40 -4.97
C LEU A 107 21.82 -10.30 -3.76
N HIS A 108 21.76 -9.68 -2.59
CA HIS A 108 21.50 -10.43 -1.36
C HIS A 108 20.07 -11.02 -1.38
N PRO A 109 19.85 -12.24 -0.81
CA PRO A 109 18.53 -12.87 -0.77
C PRO A 109 17.41 -12.06 -0.08
N TRP A 110 17.77 -11.13 0.77
CA TRP A 110 16.85 -10.26 1.51
C TRP A 110 16.47 -8.96 0.78
N THR A 111 16.96 -8.75 -0.45
CA THR A 111 16.46 -7.62 -1.25
C THR A 111 14.97 -7.76 -1.53
N ALA A 112 14.35 -6.65 -1.91
CA ALA A 112 12.90 -6.63 -2.11
C ALA A 112 12.45 -7.39 -3.37
N GLY A 113 11.19 -7.76 -3.40
CA GLY A 113 10.52 -8.38 -4.54
C GLY A 113 9.01 -8.13 -4.51
N HIS A 114 8.39 -8.14 -5.68
CA HIS A 114 6.96 -7.87 -5.86
C HIS A 114 6.09 -9.11 -5.55
N THR A 115 6.03 -9.53 -4.28
CA THR A 115 5.10 -10.58 -3.82
C THR A 115 3.66 -10.09 -3.78
N ASP A 116 3.47 -8.79 -3.63
CA ASP A 116 2.28 -8.05 -3.96
C ASP A 116 2.59 -7.27 -5.22
N PRO A 117 1.91 -7.51 -6.35
CA PRO A 117 2.40 -7.07 -7.65
C PRO A 117 2.08 -5.60 -7.94
N HIS A 118 2.70 -4.67 -7.21
CA HIS A 118 2.56 -3.23 -7.45
C HIS A 118 3.09 -2.82 -8.84
N SER A 119 4.02 -3.58 -9.41
CA SER A 119 4.41 -3.42 -10.83
C SER A 119 3.21 -3.58 -11.77
N GLN A 120 2.34 -4.57 -11.52
CA GLN A 120 1.08 -4.74 -12.26
C GLN A 120 0.09 -3.61 -11.94
N LEU A 121 -0.06 -3.26 -10.65
CA LEU A 121 -1.01 -2.25 -10.21
C LEU A 121 -0.83 -0.93 -10.95
N GLY A 122 0.36 -0.36 -10.84
CA GLY A 122 0.64 0.94 -11.42
C GLY A 122 0.61 0.93 -12.95
N THR A 123 1.12 -0.13 -13.58
CA THR A 123 1.11 -0.27 -15.05
C THR A 123 -0.31 -0.44 -15.59
N THR A 124 -1.16 -1.21 -14.91
CA THR A 124 -2.58 -1.37 -15.30
C THR A 124 -3.31 -0.04 -15.28
N SER A 125 -3.18 0.70 -14.17
CA SER A 125 -3.82 2.02 -14.01
C SER A 125 -3.32 3.01 -15.05
N LEU A 126 -2.00 3.05 -15.30
CA LEU A 126 -1.38 3.91 -16.30
C LEU A 126 -1.88 3.58 -17.72
N ALA A 127 -1.90 2.31 -18.09
CA ALA A 127 -2.35 1.88 -19.43
C ALA A 127 -3.82 2.24 -19.69
N GLY A 128 -4.69 2.04 -18.69
CA GLY A 128 -6.09 2.43 -18.77
C GLY A 128 -6.27 3.94 -18.90
N MET A 129 -5.50 4.71 -18.12
CA MET A 129 -5.54 6.17 -18.16
C MET A 129 -5.03 6.73 -19.50
N LEU A 130 -3.94 6.18 -20.03
CA LEU A 130 -3.38 6.59 -21.33
C LEU A 130 -4.30 6.23 -22.50
N ALA A 131 -5.02 5.11 -22.43
CA ALA A 131 -6.02 4.76 -23.42
C ALA A 131 -7.21 5.74 -23.41
N ALA A 132 -7.68 6.12 -22.21
CA ALA A 132 -8.70 7.15 -22.08
C ALA A 132 -8.22 8.50 -22.64
N LYS A 133 -6.98 8.92 -22.30
CA LYS A 133 -6.33 10.11 -22.86
C LYS A 133 -6.31 10.08 -24.39
N ALA A 134 -5.86 8.98 -25.00
CA ALA A 134 -5.78 8.84 -26.45
C ALA A 134 -7.16 9.04 -27.11
N MET A 135 -8.23 8.53 -26.49
CA MET A 135 -9.59 8.74 -27.00
C MET A 135 -10.07 10.17 -26.78
N MET A 136 -9.74 10.80 -25.66
CA MET A 136 -10.04 12.21 -25.41
C MET A 136 -9.38 13.13 -26.44
N GLU A 137 -8.12 12.84 -26.80
CA GLU A 137 -7.41 13.56 -27.86
C GLU A 137 -8.07 13.35 -29.23
N LYS A 138 -8.28 12.08 -29.61
CA LYS A 138 -8.81 11.70 -30.91
C LYS A 138 -10.20 12.25 -31.17
N HIS A 139 -11.06 12.24 -30.16
CA HIS A 139 -12.46 12.63 -30.26
C HIS A 139 -12.77 14.00 -29.67
N ASN A 140 -11.73 14.75 -29.27
CA ASN A 140 -11.85 16.09 -28.67
C ASN A 140 -12.82 16.13 -27.47
N ILE A 141 -12.72 15.15 -26.55
CA ILE A 141 -13.54 15.07 -25.35
C ILE A 141 -12.90 15.96 -24.28
N ALA A 142 -13.66 16.90 -23.73
CA ALA A 142 -13.19 17.79 -22.67
C ALA A 142 -13.13 17.08 -21.32
N GLY A 143 -12.08 17.33 -20.56
CA GLY A 143 -11.88 16.81 -19.20
C GLY A 143 -10.42 16.86 -18.77
N THR A 144 -10.19 16.50 -17.52
CA THR A 144 -8.87 16.46 -16.91
C THR A 144 -8.62 15.06 -16.34
N LEU A 145 -7.43 14.53 -16.60
CA LEU A 145 -6.94 13.30 -16.00
C LEU A 145 -5.83 13.64 -15.01
N ARG A 146 -5.92 13.09 -13.79
CA ARG A 146 -4.89 13.19 -12.76
C ARG A 146 -4.35 11.82 -12.44
N PHE A 147 -3.02 11.68 -12.41
CA PHE A 147 -2.37 10.41 -12.10
C PHE A 147 -1.31 10.61 -11.03
N PHE A 148 -1.44 9.87 -9.93
CA PHE A 148 -0.59 10.02 -8.76
C PHE A 148 0.39 8.85 -8.64
N GLY A 149 1.67 9.15 -8.40
CA GLY A 149 2.65 8.18 -7.94
C GLY A 149 2.61 8.09 -6.44
N GLU A 150 2.22 6.93 -5.94
CA GLU A 150 1.95 6.69 -4.52
C GLU A 150 2.96 5.68 -3.96
N PRO A 151 4.15 6.17 -3.51
CA PRO A 151 5.16 5.32 -2.89
C PRO A 151 4.74 4.81 -1.51
N ALA A 152 5.49 3.84 -1.01
CA ALA A 152 5.42 3.38 0.37
C ALA A 152 4.03 2.86 0.79
N GLU A 153 3.32 2.16 -0.12
CA GLU A 153 2.03 1.56 0.22
C GLU A 153 2.18 0.49 1.30
N LYS A 154 3.31 -0.24 1.35
CA LYS A 154 3.56 -1.27 2.38
C LYS A 154 3.53 -0.73 3.81
N VAL A 155 3.56 0.58 3.99
CA VAL A 155 3.33 1.29 5.26
C VAL A 155 2.16 2.27 5.17
N CYS A 156 1.35 2.21 4.10
CA CYS A 156 0.25 3.14 3.81
C CYS A 156 0.69 4.61 3.91
N GLY A 157 1.87 4.91 3.33
CA GLY A 157 2.62 6.13 3.67
C GLY A 157 2.22 7.36 2.88
N SER A 158 1.89 7.24 1.59
CA SER A 158 1.77 8.39 0.68
C SER A 158 0.38 8.97 0.57
N LYS A 159 -0.65 8.14 0.36
CA LYS A 159 -2.01 8.61 0.08
C LYS A 159 -2.60 9.48 1.20
N PRO A 160 -2.41 9.16 2.50
CA PRO A 160 -2.83 10.06 3.58
C PRO A 160 -2.11 11.42 3.56
N VAL A 161 -0.85 11.46 3.09
CA VAL A 161 -0.07 12.70 2.93
C VAL A 161 -0.61 13.54 1.79
N HIS A 162 -0.83 12.94 0.62
CA HIS A 162 -1.43 13.62 -0.52
C HIS A 162 -2.83 14.14 -0.17
N ALA A 163 -3.67 13.34 0.51
CA ALA A 163 -4.98 13.75 0.99
C ALA A 163 -4.89 14.96 1.93
N ALA A 164 -4.01 14.92 2.93
CA ALA A 164 -3.83 16.01 3.90
C ALA A 164 -3.35 17.32 3.24
N LYS A 165 -2.56 17.21 2.17
CA LYS A 165 -2.00 18.37 1.44
C LYS A 165 -2.90 18.86 0.30
N GLY A 166 -4.07 18.23 0.07
CA GLY A 166 -5.08 18.68 -0.88
C GLY A 166 -4.86 18.23 -2.33
N TYR A 167 -3.99 17.26 -2.59
CA TYR A 167 -3.72 16.78 -3.96
C TYR A 167 -4.96 16.17 -4.64
N TYR A 168 -5.92 15.66 -3.87
CA TYR A 168 -7.13 15.03 -4.39
C TYR A 168 -8.32 15.99 -4.51
N ASP A 169 -8.16 17.24 -4.05
CA ASP A 169 -9.24 18.21 -4.06
C ASP A 169 -9.69 18.52 -5.48
N GLY A 170 -11.00 18.63 -5.66
CA GLY A 170 -11.62 18.94 -6.94
C GLY A 170 -11.63 17.80 -7.97
N ALA A 171 -11.29 16.57 -7.57
CA ALA A 171 -11.55 15.38 -8.38
C ALA A 171 -13.07 15.07 -8.39
N ASP A 172 -13.54 14.52 -9.51
CA ASP A 172 -14.94 14.11 -9.70
C ASP A 172 -15.15 12.62 -9.49
N ALA A 173 -14.14 11.78 -9.78
CA ALA A 173 -14.16 10.35 -9.50
C ALA A 173 -12.75 9.75 -9.51
N PHE A 174 -12.59 8.62 -8.78
CA PHE A 174 -11.38 7.79 -8.79
C PHE A 174 -11.70 6.33 -9.10
N ILE A 175 -10.79 5.68 -9.84
CA ILE A 175 -10.75 4.21 -9.91
C ILE A 175 -9.51 3.75 -9.15
N ALA A 176 -9.73 3.10 -8.01
CA ALA A 176 -8.68 2.49 -7.21
C ALA A 176 -8.51 1.03 -7.67
N TYR A 177 -7.54 0.78 -8.53
CA TYR A 177 -7.25 -0.56 -9.03
C TYR A 177 -6.27 -1.29 -8.11
N HIS A 178 -6.46 -2.60 -7.93
CA HIS A 178 -5.47 -3.46 -7.30
C HIS A 178 -5.53 -4.89 -7.86
N PRO A 179 -4.39 -5.54 -8.12
CA PRO A 179 -4.36 -6.96 -8.47
C PRO A 179 -4.86 -7.84 -7.31
N ASN A 180 -5.75 -8.79 -7.61
CA ASN A 180 -6.37 -9.65 -6.60
C ASN A 180 -6.51 -11.08 -7.17
N PRO A 181 -6.61 -12.15 -6.37
CA PRO A 181 -6.93 -13.46 -6.91
C PRO A 181 -8.28 -13.56 -7.63
N THR A 182 -9.16 -12.56 -7.47
CA THR A 182 -10.54 -12.56 -7.97
C THR A 182 -10.77 -11.38 -8.91
N ASN A 183 -11.47 -11.58 -10.01
CA ASN A 183 -11.86 -10.49 -10.94
C ASN A 183 -13.24 -9.97 -10.55
N THR A 184 -13.30 -8.80 -9.92
CA THR A 184 -14.52 -8.23 -9.36
C THR A 184 -14.39 -6.73 -9.09
N VAL A 185 -15.44 -6.15 -8.55
CA VAL A 185 -15.48 -4.78 -8.04
C VAL A 185 -16.02 -4.83 -6.60
N MET A 186 -15.41 -4.09 -5.69
CA MET A 186 -15.93 -4.01 -4.32
C MET A 186 -17.28 -3.28 -4.29
N ALA A 187 -18.19 -3.78 -3.46
CA ALA A 187 -19.50 -3.18 -3.21
C ALA A 187 -19.50 -2.37 -1.90
N GLU A 188 -20.32 -2.75 -0.91
CA GLU A 188 -20.47 -2.01 0.35
C GLU A 188 -19.34 -2.27 1.35
N THR A 189 -18.78 -3.49 1.37
CA THR A 189 -17.62 -3.79 2.23
C THR A 189 -16.37 -3.13 1.65
N GLN A 190 -15.71 -2.29 2.46
CA GLN A 190 -14.50 -1.56 2.08
C GLN A 190 -13.34 -1.89 3.04
N CYS A 191 -12.14 -1.38 2.74
CA CYS A 191 -11.02 -1.53 3.67
C CYS A 191 -11.18 -0.65 4.90
N GLY A 192 -10.72 -1.17 6.05
CA GLY A 192 -10.62 -0.45 7.31
C GLY A 192 -9.44 0.52 7.35
N ALA A 193 -9.23 1.12 8.51
CA ALA A 193 -8.14 2.05 8.74
C ALA A 193 -6.83 1.33 9.09
N TYR A 194 -5.72 1.89 8.66
CA TYR A 194 -4.35 1.53 9.02
C TYR A 194 -3.65 2.70 9.67
N TRP A 195 -3.16 2.53 10.90
CA TRP A 195 -2.34 3.52 11.58
C TRP A 195 -1.00 2.91 11.97
N SER A 196 0.05 3.73 11.97
CA SER A 196 1.38 3.29 12.34
C SER A 196 2.17 4.41 13.03
N ILE A 197 2.90 4.03 14.08
CA ILE A 197 3.75 4.93 14.87
C ILE A 197 5.11 4.28 15.13
N VAL A 198 6.12 5.13 15.31
CA VAL A 198 7.39 4.76 15.92
C VAL A 198 7.43 5.36 17.32
N ILE A 199 7.62 4.53 18.33
CA ILE A 199 7.90 4.96 19.71
C ILE A 199 9.41 4.93 19.90
N THR A 200 9.97 6.07 20.32
CA THR A 200 11.38 6.22 20.66
C THR A 200 11.53 6.40 22.16
N PHE A 201 12.46 5.68 22.74
CA PHE A 201 12.90 5.88 24.13
C PHE A 201 14.32 6.44 24.15
N GLU A 202 14.50 7.53 24.87
CA GLU A 202 15.82 8.14 25.11
C GLU A 202 16.14 8.05 26.60
N THR A 203 17.31 7.54 26.94
CA THR A 203 17.78 7.49 28.32
C THR A 203 18.11 8.88 28.81
N MET A 204 17.43 9.32 29.86
CA MET A 204 17.60 10.63 30.49
C MET A 204 18.37 10.49 31.81
N HIS A 205 19.40 11.31 31.98
CA HIS A 205 20.13 11.45 33.25
C HIS A 205 20.49 10.12 33.93
N PRO A 206 21.16 9.17 33.23
CA PRO A 206 21.48 7.87 33.81
C PRO A 206 22.34 7.97 35.07
N GLU A 207 23.09 9.08 35.22
CA GLU A 207 23.92 9.39 36.39
C GLU A 207 23.11 9.62 37.69
N THR A 208 21.81 9.85 37.62
CA THR A 208 20.95 10.10 38.76
C THR A 208 20.31 8.86 39.35
N TRP A 209 20.38 7.72 38.63
CA TRP A 209 19.69 6.48 38.99
C TRP A 209 20.33 5.72 40.17
N ILE A 210 21.62 5.93 40.37
CA ILE A 210 22.37 5.26 41.44
C ILE A 210 22.85 6.32 42.43
N ASP A 211 22.47 6.18 43.68
CA ASP A 211 23.06 6.96 44.74
C ASP A 211 24.52 6.55 44.91
N LYS A 212 25.42 7.36 44.39
CA LYS A 212 26.87 7.09 44.40
C LYS A 212 27.43 7.04 45.85
N SER A 213 26.71 7.58 46.84
CA SER A 213 27.10 7.50 48.25
C SER A 213 26.98 6.09 48.81
N LEU A 214 26.14 5.25 48.21
CA LEU A 214 25.95 3.85 48.58
C LEU A 214 26.95 2.89 47.95
N LEU A 215 27.80 3.36 47.03
CA LEU A 215 28.82 2.53 46.39
C LEU A 215 30.08 2.53 47.25
N PRO A 216 30.52 1.36 47.80
CA PRO A 216 31.64 1.29 48.71
C PRO A 216 33.01 1.57 48.04
N ILE A 217 33.06 1.57 46.70
CA ILE A 217 34.27 1.79 45.95
C ILE A 217 33.97 2.65 44.74
N ARG A 218 34.70 3.75 44.55
CA ARG A 218 34.76 4.49 43.31
C ARG A 218 35.66 3.73 42.32
N THR A 219 35.09 2.77 41.65
CA THR A 219 35.80 1.99 40.64
C THR A 219 35.75 2.66 39.28
N SER A 220 36.59 2.23 38.37
CA SER A 220 36.54 2.60 36.97
C SER A 220 35.15 2.26 36.38
N SER A 221 34.77 2.91 35.30
CA SER A 221 33.50 2.66 34.60
C SER A 221 33.21 1.18 34.32
N HIS A 222 34.24 0.36 34.18
CA HIS A 222 34.12 -1.10 33.90
C HIS A 222 33.63 -1.95 35.08
N ALA A 223 33.60 -1.41 36.29
CA ALA A 223 33.16 -2.12 37.47
C ALA A 223 31.78 -1.71 37.99
N THR A 224 31.14 -0.77 37.31
CA THR A 224 29.85 -0.21 37.70
C THR A 224 28.72 -0.94 36.99
N ALA A 225 27.70 -1.39 37.72
CA ALA A 225 26.50 -1.94 37.12
C ALA A 225 25.80 -0.88 36.26
N ARG A 226 25.28 -1.33 35.16
CA ARG A 226 24.47 -0.48 34.27
C ARG A 226 23.15 -0.08 34.97
N CYS A 227 22.75 1.16 34.85
CA CYS A 227 21.41 1.61 35.22
C CYS A 227 20.38 1.23 34.12
N PRO A 228 19.09 1.21 34.43
CA PRO A 228 18.04 1.09 33.41
C PRO A 228 18.18 2.15 32.33
N GLY A 229 17.72 1.84 31.13
CA GLY A 229 17.81 2.75 30.00
C GLY A 229 16.92 2.35 28.83
N ALA A 230 17.22 2.89 27.67
CA ALA A 230 16.36 2.75 26.48
C ALA A 230 16.09 1.29 26.06
N ILE A 231 17.04 0.36 26.23
CA ILE A 231 16.81 -1.05 25.93
C ILE A 231 15.84 -1.70 26.92
N ASP A 232 15.91 -1.31 28.20
CA ASP A 232 15.00 -1.83 29.22
C ASP A 232 13.57 -1.29 28.96
N ALA A 233 13.47 -0.03 28.56
CA ALA A 233 12.21 0.56 28.12
C ALA A 233 11.62 -0.20 26.90
N LEU A 234 12.45 -0.51 25.92
CA LEU A 234 12.05 -1.30 24.74
C LEU A 234 11.51 -2.68 25.14
N CYS A 235 12.22 -3.41 25.97
CA CYS A 235 11.82 -4.74 26.42
C CYS A 235 10.52 -4.70 27.23
N LEU A 236 10.38 -3.74 28.13
CA LEU A 236 9.16 -3.52 28.89
C LEU A 236 8.01 -3.12 27.99
N MET A 237 8.20 -2.21 27.05
CA MET A 237 7.16 -1.78 26.11
C MET A 237 6.64 -2.96 25.28
N TYR A 238 7.56 -3.75 24.71
CA TYR A 238 7.20 -4.96 23.97
C TYR A 238 6.37 -5.92 24.82
N THR A 239 6.85 -6.23 26.03
CA THR A 239 6.19 -7.18 26.95
C THR A 239 4.87 -6.66 27.45
N THR A 240 4.81 -5.40 27.93
CA THR A 240 3.59 -4.77 28.45
C THR A 240 2.50 -4.71 27.40
N THR A 241 2.87 -4.41 26.13
CA THR A 241 1.90 -4.40 25.02
C THR A 241 1.27 -5.79 24.81
N LYS A 242 2.02 -6.88 24.95
CA LYS A 242 1.44 -8.24 24.84
C LYS A 242 0.39 -8.51 25.92
N TYR A 243 0.62 -8.06 27.16
CA TYR A 243 -0.35 -8.22 28.26
C TYR A 243 -1.56 -7.29 28.12
N THR A 244 -1.34 -6.02 27.82
CA THR A 244 -2.44 -5.05 27.70
C THR A 244 -3.31 -5.29 26.47
N LYS A 245 -2.78 -5.96 25.45
CA LYS A 245 -3.53 -6.33 24.25
C LYS A 245 -4.81 -7.12 24.56
N GLU A 246 -4.74 -8.05 25.50
CA GLU A 246 -5.91 -8.86 25.86
C GLU A 246 -6.88 -8.14 26.81
N ALA A 247 -6.37 -7.31 27.69
CA ALA A 247 -7.18 -6.69 28.75
C ALA A 247 -7.78 -5.35 28.35
N MET A 248 -7.12 -4.57 27.51
CA MET A 248 -7.44 -3.17 27.27
C MET A 248 -7.89 -2.85 25.85
N TYR A 249 -7.67 -3.76 24.89
CA TYR A 249 -8.07 -3.54 23.51
C TYR A 249 -9.49 -4.04 23.26
N PRO A 250 -10.17 -3.52 22.21
CA PRO A 250 -11.53 -3.93 21.92
C PRO A 250 -11.65 -5.43 21.69
N HIS A 251 -12.64 -6.06 22.30
CA HIS A 251 -12.94 -7.48 22.08
C HIS A 251 -13.92 -7.70 20.92
N ALA A 252 -14.40 -6.64 20.29
CA ALA A 252 -15.32 -6.69 19.15
C ALA A 252 -14.65 -6.21 17.86
N GLY A 253 -15.02 -6.82 16.77
CA GLY A 253 -14.50 -6.48 15.45
C GLY A 253 -13.16 -7.17 15.12
N ALA A 254 -12.86 -7.20 13.83
CA ALA A 254 -11.59 -7.72 13.33
C ALA A 254 -10.55 -6.60 13.35
N TRP A 255 -9.52 -6.73 14.17
CA TRP A 255 -8.40 -5.82 14.22
C TRP A 255 -7.09 -6.61 14.36
N THR A 256 -5.98 -5.98 13.96
CA THR A 256 -4.63 -6.54 14.10
C THR A 256 -3.70 -5.51 14.69
N LEU A 257 -2.71 -5.95 15.45
CA LEU A 257 -1.58 -5.15 15.93
C LEU A 257 -0.30 -5.91 15.66
N ASN A 258 0.62 -5.27 14.97
CA ASN A 258 1.96 -5.79 14.67
C ASN A 258 3.00 -4.82 15.22
N GLU A 259 4.12 -5.35 15.66
CA GLU A 259 5.26 -4.58 16.13
C GLU A 259 6.56 -5.11 15.53
N PHE A 260 7.53 -4.22 15.36
CA PHE A 260 8.90 -4.62 15.12
C PHE A 260 9.91 -3.66 15.75
N ILE A 261 11.02 -4.22 16.22
CA ILE A 261 12.10 -3.46 16.82
C ILE A 261 12.95 -2.86 15.71
N MET A 262 13.00 -1.53 15.65
CA MET A 262 13.80 -0.81 14.66
C MET A 262 15.23 -0.57 15.15
N VAL A 263 15.36 -0.21 16.43
CA VAL A 263 16.65 0.03 17.08
C VAL A 263 16.64 -0.64 18.44
N GLY A 264 17.53 -1.62 18.64
CA GLY A 264 17.64 -2.36 19.89
C GLY A 264 18.45 -1.64 20.98
N GLY A 265 19.04 -0.50 20.66
CA GLY A 265 19.88 0.31 21.54
C GLY A 265 21.30 0.45 20.99
N ASP A 266 21.91 1.61 21.25
CA ASP A 266 23.31 1.89 20.96
C ASP A 266 24.07 1.98 22.29
N ALA A 267 25.03 1.10 22.50
CA ALA A 267 25.96 1.14 23.60
C ALA A 267 27.39 1.08 23.09
N THR A 268 28.24 1.95 23.59
CA THR A 268 29.67 1.94 23.28
C THR A 268 30.47 1.08 24.23
N SER A 269 29.85 0.62 25.33
CA SER A 269 30.42 -0.24 26.35
C SER A 269 29.30 -1.04 27.04
N ASP A 270 29.63 -2.24 27.52
CA ASP A 270 28.71 -3.18 28.17
C ASP A 270 28.06 -2.64 29.45
N ASN A 271 28.71 -1.72 30.12
CA ASN A 271 28.23 -1.12 31.37
C ASN A 271 27.58 0.28 31.19
N LEU A 272 27.51 0.80 29.98
CA LEU A 272 26.80 2.03 29.69
C LEU A 272 25.36 1.73 29.27
N PRO A 273 24.36 2.46 29.79
CA PRO A 273 22.99 2.28 29.34
C PRO A 273 22.85 2.74 27.88
N PRO A 274 22.21 1.94 27.02
CA PRO A 274 21.87 2.39 25.66
C PRO A 274 21.04 3.66 25.72
N ARG A 275 21.41 4.66 24.92
CA ARG A 275 20.75 5.98 24.95
C ARG A 275 19.48 6.04 24.17
N LEU A 276 19.34 5.21 23.13
CA LEU A 276 18.22 5.24 22.19
C LEU A 276 17.73 3.84 21.88
N SER A 277 16.42 3.68 21.86
CA SER A 277 15.77 2.52 21.25
C SER A 277 14.49 2.93 20.53
N GLN A 278 14.08 2.14 19.51
CA GLN A 278 12.89 2.41 18.73
C GLN A 278 12.10 1.13 18.46
N ILE A 279 10.79 1.21 18.61
CA ILE A 279 9.85 0.18 18.23
C ILE A 279 8.73 0.79 17.39
N GLN A 280 8.44 0.16 16.26
CA GLN A 280 7.30 0.52 15.43
C GLN A 280 6.11 -0.36 15.76
N TYR A 281 4.94 0.25 15.88
CA TYR A 281 3.65 -0.40 15.92
C TYR A 281 2.82 -0.04 14.72
N SER A 282 2.13 -1.02 14.16
CA SER A 282 1.14 -0.82 13.10
C SER A 282 -0.10 -1.63 13.40
N TRP A 283 -1.27 -1.03 13.20
CA TRP A 283 -2.53 -1.70 13.48
C TRP A 283 -3.60 -1.37 12.46
N ARG A 284 -4.47 -2.33 12.25
CA ARG A 284 -5.63 -2.26 11.37
C ARG A 284 -6.89 -2.42 12.19
N SER A 285 -7.92 -1.65 11.88
CA SER A 285 -9.21 -1.80 12.54
C SER A 285 -10.36 -1.32 11.66
N PRO A 286 -11.61 -1.73 11.99
CA PRO A 286 -12.77 -1.38 11.18
C PRO A 286 -13.25 0.06 11.37
N SER A 287 -12.71 0.81 12.34
CA SER A 287 -13.17 2.17 12.62
C SER A 287 -12.10 3.05 13.23
N ILE A 288 -12.25 4.38 13.05
CA ILE A 288 -11.37 5.39 13.64
C ILE A 288 -11.44 5.36 15.18
N ALA A 289 -12.60 5.07 15.75
CA ALA A 289 -12.75 4.98 17.20
C ALA A 289 -11.89 3.85 17.80
N VAL A 290 -11.88 2.68 17.17
CA VAL A 290 -11.02 1.56 17.57
C VAL A 290 -9.54 1.90 17.38
N GLN A 291 -9.17 2.60 16.28
CA GLN A 291 -7.81 3.10 16.08
C GLN A 291 -7.34 3.99 17.23
N GLN A 292 -8.18 4.94 17.65
CA GLN A 292 -7.88 5.85 18.74
C GLN A 292 -7.74 5.12 20.07
N GLN A 293 -8.59 4.13 20.35
CA GLN A 293 -8.51 3.33 21.57
C GLN A 293 -7.18 2.55 21.64
N ILE A 294 -6.78 1.89 20.55
CA ILE A 294 -5.50 1.17 20.47
C ILE A 294 -4.33 2.13 20.69
N TYR A 295 -4.33 3.29 20.02
CA TYR A 295 -3.31 4.32 20.22
C TYR A 295 -3.25 4.79 21.68
N GLY A 296 -4.39 5.03 22.31
CA GLY A 296 -4.47 5.46 23.71
C GLY A 296 -3.75 4.51 24.66
N VAL A 297 -3.94 3.19 24.47
CA VAL A 297 -3.25 2.14 25.25
C VAL A 297 -1.75 2.13 24.98
N LEU A 298 -1.34 2.18 23.70
CA LEU A 298 0.08 2.22 23.33
C LEU A 298 0.79 3.43 23.93
N ALA A 299 0.19 4.61 23.83
CA ALA A 299 0.74 5.85 24.37
C ALA A 299 0.81 5.82 25.92
N GLN A 300 -0.19 5.23 26.57
CA GLN A 300 -0.17 5.05 28.03
C GLN A 300 0.96 4.10 28.44
N ASN A 301 1.09 2.95 27.80
CA ASN A 301 2.17 2.00 28.06
C ASN A 301 3.53 2.67 27.91
N ALA A 302 3.76 3.41 26.83
CA ALA A 302 5.02 4.09 26.57
C ALA A 302 5.39 5.10 27.67
N ARG A 303 4.41 5.91 28.15
CA ARG A 303 4.63 6.86 29.26
C ARG A 303 5.03 6.15 30.56
N GLN A 304 4.32 5.07 30.92
CA GLN A 304 4.60 4.36 32.15
C GLN A 304 5.95 3.63 32.10
N VAL A 305 6.25 2.99 30.97
CA VAL A 305 7.53 2.33 30.75
C VAL A 305 8.69 3.33 30.79
N ALA A 306 8.54 4.50 30.18
CA ALA A 306 9.55 5.56 30.22
C ALA A 306 9.81 6.01 31.67
N ALA A 307 8.75 6.23 32.47
CA ALA A 307 8.87 6.59 33.88
C ALA A 307 9.59 5.51 34.72
N MET A 308 9.31 4.23 34.47
CA MET A 308 9.94 3.10 35.18
C MET A 308 11.44 2.95 34.85
N THR A 309 11.89 3.42 33.68
CA THR A 309 13.24 3.17 33.18
C THR A 309 14.11 4.44 33.13
N GLY A 310 13.60 5.58 33.62
CA GLY A 310 14.30 6.86 33.53
C GLY A 310 14.52 7.35 32.12
N CYS A 311 13.61 6.97 31.22
CA CYS A 311 13.63 7.38 29.84
C CYS A 311 12.62 8.50 29.58
N GLN A 312 12.83 9.20 28.46
CA GLN A 312 11.80 10.00 27.80
C GLN A 312 11.24 9.16 26.65
N ALA A 313 9.92 9.11 26.52
CA ALA A 313 9.24 8.54 25.37
C ALA A 313 8.76 9.64 24.41
N SER A 314 8.87 9.37 23.12
CA SER A 314 8.27 10.18 22.06
C SER A 314 7.57 9.30 21.03
N VAL A 315 6.59 9.87 20.33
CA VAL A 315 5.85 9.20 19.24
C VAL A 315 6.03 9.98 17.95
N ARG A 316 6.42 9.28 16.90
CA ARG A 316 6.40 9.79 15.55
C ARG A 316 5.38 9.02 14.72
N TRP A 317 4.44 9.72 14.12
CA TRP A 317 3.48 9.11 13.21
C TRP A 317 4.15 8.71 11.90
N VAL A 318 3.82 7.50 11.45
CA VAL A 318 4.17 7.02 10.12
C VAL A 318 3.03 7.31 9.18
N THR A 319 1.80 6.99 9.60
CA THR A 319 0.59 7.23 8.82
C THR A 319 -0.67 7.14 9.66
N LYS A 320 -1.76 7.71 9.11
CA LYS A 320 -3.13 7.59 9.59
C LYS A 320 -4.06 7.57 8.40
N THR A 321 -4.53 6.40 7.98
CA THR A 321 -5.58 6.31 6.97
C THR A 321 -6.97 6.44 7.58
N ARG A 322 -7.93 6.84 6.78
CA ARG A 322 -9.37 6.77 7.09
C ARG A 322 -9.89 5.34 6.89
N VAL A 323 -11.18 5.12 7.02
CA VAL A 323 -11.87 3.89 6.55
C VAL A 323 -12.46 4.15 5.17
N GLY A 324 -12.67 3.11 4.37
CA GLY A 324 -13.21 3.27 3.03
C GLY A 324 -14.69 3.68 3.02
N LEU A 325 -15.03 4.57 2.11
CA LEU A 325 -16.41 4.99 1.83
C LEU A 325 -16.84 4.34 0.50
N PRO A 326 -17.89 3.50 0.48
CA PRO A 326 -18.35 2.87 -0.75
C PRO A 326 -19.08 3.86 -1.66
N ASN A 327 -19.14 3.51 -2.96
CA ASN A 327 -19.97 4.21 -3.93
C ASN A 327 -20.57 3.18 -4.91
N SER A 328 -21.84 2.85 -4.70
CA SER A 328 -22.56 1.81 -5.45
C SER A 328 -22.69 2.18 -6.93
N LYS A 329 -22.84 3.47 -7.26
CA LYS A 329 -22.94 3.93 -8.65
C LYS A 329 -21.64 3.71 -9.41
N MET A 330 -20.52 4.02 -8.79
CA MET A 330 -19.20 3.70 -9.37
C MET A 330 -19.01 2.19 -9.51
N THR A 331 -19.45 1.40 -8.54
CA THR A 331 -19.44 -0.08 -8.62
C THR A 331 -20.25 -0.58 -9.80
N GLU A 332 -21.49 -0.11 -9.99
CA GLU A 332 -22.38 -0.49 -11.10
C GLU A 332 -21.76 -0.20 -12.47
N VAL A 333 -21.24 1.01 -12.67
CA VAL A 333 -20.61 1.41 -13.94
C VAL A 333 -19.35 0.60 -14.23
N THR A 334 -18.50 0.42 -13.23
CA THR A 334 -17.23 -0.31 -13.40
C THR A 334 -17.46 -1.80 -13.61
N TRP A 335 -18.39 -2.41 -12.87
CA TRP A 335 -18.76 -3.81 -13.05
C TRP A 335 -19.32 -4.08 -14.45
N ARG A 336 -20.21 -3.24 -14.93
CA ARG A 336 -20.75 -3.32 -16.30
C ARG A 336 -19.64 -3.32 -17.35
N ASN A 337 -18.62 -2.50 -17.18
CA ASN A 337 -17.48 -2.46 -18.08
C ASN A 337 -16.55 -3.68 -17.92
N LEU A 338 -16.32 -4.16 -16.71
CA LEU A 338 -15.59 -5.42 -16.49
C LEU A 338 -16.29 -6.61 -17.15
N GLN A 339 -17.62 -6.68 -17.08
CA GLN A 339 -18.41 -7.70 -17.77
C GLN A 339 -18.28 -7.64 -19.30
N ARG A 340 -18.18 -6.43 -19.87
CA ARG A 340 -17.97 -6.24 -21.31
C ARG A 340 -16.57 -6.67 -21.77
N VAL A 341 -15.55 -6.42 -20.94
CA VAL A 341 -14.18 -6.86 -21.19
C VAL A 341 -14.07 -8.37 -21.05
N GLY A 342 -14.69 -8.96 -20.05
CA GLY A 342 -14.64 -10.38 -19.73
C GLY A 342 -13.49 -10.76 -18.80
N ALA A 343 -13.49 -12.03 -18.39
CA ALA A 343 -12.43 -12.57 -17.53
C ALA A 343 -11.12 -12.80 -18.29
N PRO A 344 -9.96 -12.66 -17.62
CA PRO A 344 -8.68 -13.01 -18.20
C PRO A 344 -8.53 -14.53 -18.40
N THR A 345 -7.65 -14.91 -19.32
CA THR A 345 -7.35 -16.33 -19.59
C THR A 345 -5.85 -16.56 -19.67
N TYR A 346 -5.39 -17.69 -19.15
CA TYR A 346 -3.98 -18.08 -19.21
C TYR A 346 -3.68 -18.90 -20.47
N GLY A 347 -2.57 -18.58 -21.12
CA GLY A 347 -1.98 -19.39 -22.18
C GLY A 347 -1.17 -20.58 -21.63
N GLU A 348 -0.68 -21.44 -22.54
CA GLU A 348 0.05 -22.65 -22.16
C GLU A 348 1.41 -22.35 -21.51
N GLU A 349 2.09 -21.27 -21.87
CA GLU A 349 3.35 -20.84 -21.26
C GLU A 349 3.18 -20.60 -19.76
N ALA A 350 2.17 -19.82 -19.35
CA ALA A 350 1.87 -19.57 -17.94
C ALA A 350 1.48 -20.87 -17.21
N ARG A 351 0.67 -21.73 -17.85
CA ARG A 351 0.25 -23.01 -17.28
C ARG A 351 1.43 -23.97 -17.09
N ALA A 352 2.34 -24.05 -18.04
CA ALA A 352 3.54 -24.88 -17.95
C ALA A 352 4.44 -24.42 -16.80
N PHE A 353 4.70 -23.11 -16.69
CA PHE A 353 5.49 -22.54 -15.60
C PHE A 353 4.84 -22.80 -14.23
N ALA A 354 3.52 -22.65 -14.12
CA ALA A 354 2.77 -22.93 -12.90
C ALA A 354 2.87 -24.42 -12.49
N ARG A 355 2.77 -25.35 -13.45
CA ARG A 355 2.98 -26.80 -13.20
C ARG A 355 4.41 -27.11 -12.76
N ASP A 356 5.41 -26.42 -13.29
CA ASP A 356 6.79 -26.59 -12.87
C ASP A 356 7.02 -26.08 -11.44
N ILE A 357 6.32 -25.01 -11.02
CA ILE A 357 6.28 -24.59 -9.61
C ILE A 357 5.68 -25.70 -8.74
N GLN A 358 4.54 -26.28 -9.14
CA GLN A 358 3.89 -27.36 -8.41
C GLN A 358 4.84 -28.56 -8.25
N LYS A 359 5.50 -29.00 -9.33
CA LYS A 359 6.52 -30.08 -9.26
C LYS A 359 7.65 -29.76 -8.28
N THR A 360 8.17 -28.52 -8.32
CA THR A 360 9.26 -28.11 -7.43
C THR A 360 8.85 -28.17 -5.95
N LEU A 361 7.58 -27.94 -5.66
CA LEU A 361 7.02 -28.02 -4.32
C LEU A 361 6.52 -29.43 -3.93
N GLY A 362 6.74 -30.44 -4.79
CA GLY A 362 6.30 -31.81 -4.55
C GLY A 362 4.78 -31.99 -4.73
N ILE A 363 4.09 -31.04 -5.36
CA ILE A 363 2.66 -31.12 -5.66
C ILE A 363 2.51 -31.80 -7.02
N ALA A 364 1.55 -32.74 -7.14
CA ALA A 364 1.21 -33.33 -8.42
C ALA A 364 0.73 -32.23 -9.39
N PRO A 365 1.32 -32.11 -10.59
CA PRO A 365 0.93 -31.09 -11.55
C PRO A 365 -0.55 -31.20 -11.92
N MET A 366 -1.26 -30.10 -11.83
CA MET A 366 -2.68 -30.05 -12.16
C MET A 366 -2.91 -29.75 -13.63
N SER A 367 -3.96 -30.28 -14.24
CA SER A 367 -4.35 -29.96 -15.63
C SER A 367 -4.58 -28.45 -15.79
N ASP A 368 -5.29 -27.83 -14.85
CA ASP A 368 -5.41 -26.40 -14.68
C ASP A 368 -4.74 -25.97 -13.36
N PRO A 369 -3.52 -25.40 -13.40
CA PRO A 369 -2.78 -25.04 -12.21
C PRO A 369 -3.21 -23.72 -11.57
N PHE A 370 -4.09 -22.93 -12.21
CA PHE A 370 -4.59 -21.67 -11.65
C PHE A 370 -5.95 -21.85 -10.97
N SER A 371 -6.25 -20.99 -10.00
CA SER A 371 -7.53 -21.01 -9.30
C SER A 371 -8.68 -20.62 -10.23
N ASP A 372 -9.89 -21.12 -9.94
CA ASP A 372 -11.08 -20.83 -10.76
C ASP A 372 -11.43 -19.34 -10.73
N ASP A 373 -11.31 -18.68 -9.57
CA ASP A 373 -11.61 -17.26 -9.41
C ASP A 373 -10.64 -16.35 -10.19
N ASN A 374 -9.47 -16.86 -10.55
CA ASN A 374 -8.55 -16.15 -11.46
C ASN A 374 -9.09 -16.09 -12.89
N GLN A 375 -9.95 -17.00 -13.29
CA GLN A 375 -10.34 -17.22 -14.68
C GLN A 375 -11.84 -16.96 -14.94
N ARG A 376 -12.56 -16.45 -13.94
CA ARG A 376 -13.97 -16.07 -14.07
C ARG A 376 -14.20 -14.66 -13.51
N LEU A 377 -15.29 -14.08 -13.86
CA LEU A 377 -15.82 -12.90 -13.18
C LEU A 377 -16.62 -13.36 -11.96
N VAL A 378 -16.38 -12.70 -10.84
CA VAL A 378 -17.14 -12.89 -9.60
C VAL A 378 -18.01 -11.65 -9.40
N ALA A 379 -19.32 -11.84 -9.31
CA ALA A 379 -20.24 -10.73 -9.12
C ALA A 379 -19.93 -9.97 -7.81
N PRO A 380 -20.09 -8.64 -7.76
CA PRO A 380 -19.86 -7.86 -6.54
C PRO A 380 -20.63 -8.41 -5.33
N GLU A 381 -21.86 -8.87 -5.54
CA GLU A 381 -22.70 -9.44 -4.49
C GLU A 381 -22.18 -10.80 -4.00
N GLU A 382 -21.63 -11.63 -4.90
CA GLU A 382 -20.99 -12.90 -4.54
C GLU A 382 -19.73 -12.64 -3.71
N TYR A 383 -18.89 -11.68 -4.14
CA TYR A 383 -17.70 -11.28 -3.42
C TYR A 383 -18.03 -10.68 -2.05
N GLU A 384 -19.00 -9.79 -1.98
CA GLU A 384 -19.52 -9.22 -0.73
C GLU A 384 -20.02 -10.31 0.24
N ALA A 385 -20.75 -11.31 -0.27
CA ALA A 385 -21.27 -12.42 0.55
C ALA A 385 -20.13 -13.26 1.17
N VAL A 386 -19.01 -13.45 0.45
CA VAL A 386 -17.82 -14.13 0.98
C VAL A 386 -17.18 -13.30 2.10
N GLN A 387 -17.02 -11.98 1.89
CA GLN A 387 -16.47 -11.09 2.92
C GLN A 387 -17.33 -11.06 4.18
N ARG A 388 -18.66 -11.04 4.01
CA ARG A 388 -19.61 -11.03 5.14
C ARG A 388 -19.56 -12.27 6.02
N ARG A 389 -19.15 -13.43 5.49
CA ARG A 389 -19.03 -14.66 6.29
C ARG A 389 -17.94 -14.59 7.36
N VAL A 390 -16.90 -13.79 7.12
CA VAL A 390 -15.76 -13.66 8.04
C VAL A 390 -15.82 -12.39 8.91
N LEU A 391 -16.78 -11.50 8.66
CA LEU A 391 -16.94 -10.27 9.41
C LEU A 391 -17.99 -10.42 10.51
N PRO A 392 -17.78 -9.81 11.70
CA PRO A 392 -18.84 -9.65 12.68
C PRO A 392 -20.07 -8.96 12.10
N PRO A 393 -21.30 -9.26 12.61
CA PRO A 393 -22.49 -8.53 12.23
C PRO A 393 -22.27 -7.01 12.37
N ASN A 394 -22.78 -6.23 11.43
CA ASN A 394 -22.68 -4.77 11.38
C ASN A 394 -21.27 -4.19 11.10
N GLN A 395 -20.24 -5.00 10.92
CA GLN A 395 -18.94 -4.53 10.48
C GLN A 395 -18.91 -4.41 8.95
N LEU A 396 -18.59 -3.21 8.41
CA LEU A 396 -18.55 -2.91 6.98
C LEU A 396 -17.11 -2.87 6.42
N HIS A 397 -16.10 -3.00 7.27
CA HIS A 397 -14.71 -2.83 6.88
C HIS A 397 -13.88 -4.07 7.17
N ILE A 398 -13.06 -4.48 6.20
CA ILE A 398 -12.18 -5.65 6.28
C ILE A 398 -10.75 -5.27 5.91
N GLY A 399 -9.78 -5.80 6.66
CA GLY A 399 -8.38 -5.49 6.41
C GLY A 399 -8.06 -4.01 6.56
N ALA A 400 -7.13 -3.50 5.79
CA ALA A 400 -6.84 -2.08 5.62
C ALA A 400 -6.01 -1.86 4.36
N ASP A 401 -6.18 -0.70 3.74
CA ASP A 401 -5.44 -0.27 2.55
C ASP A 401 -5.62 1.26 2.45
N ASP A 402 -4.65 1.98 1.91
CA ASP A 402 -4.67 3.44 1.94
C ASP A 402 -5.42 4.10 0.77
N TYR A 403 -5.87 3.32 -0.25
CA TYR A 403 -6.78 3.85 -1.29
C TYR A 403 -8.05 4.48 -0.70
N VAL A 404 -8.41 4.09 0.50
CA VAL A 404 -9.57 4.62 1.24
C VAL A 404 -9.54 6.14 1.35
N ASP A 405 -8.36 6.74 1.31
CA ASP A 405 -8.23 8.18 1.37
C ASP A 405 -8.80 8.89 0.14
N TYR A 406 -8.79 8.28 -1.05
CA TYR A 406 -9.48 8.81 -2.22
C TYR A 406 -10.99 8.91 -2.02
N SER A 407 -11.57 7.89 -1.37
CA SER A 407 -13.03 7.76 -1.23
C SER A 407 -13.70 8.89 -0.44
N TRP A 408 -12.93 9.70 0.28
CA TRP A 408 -13.40 10.87 1.01
C TRP A 408 -13.23 12.19 0.24
N HIS A 409 -12.63 12.17 -0.96
CA HIS A 409 -12.49 13.35 -1.81
C HIS A 409 -13.42 13.31 -3.03
N ALA A 410 -13.71 12.11 -3.54
CA ALA A 410 -14.63 11.93 -4.66
C ALA A 410 -15.22 10.50 -4.67
N PRO A 411 -16.30 10.24 -5.41
CA PRO A 411 -16.78 8.90 -5.71
C PRO A 411 -15.64 7.98 -6.14
N THR A 412 -15.42 6.91 -5.42
CA THR A 412 -14.29 5.99 -5.65
C THR A 412 -14.78 4.55 -5.72
N VAL A 413 -14.24 3.80 -6.67
CA VAL A 413 -14.48 2.36 -6.80
C VAL A 413 -13.18 1.58 -6.65
N ARG A 414 -13.21 0.44 -5.97
CA ARG A 414 -12.10 -0.52 -5.92
C ARG A 414 -12.32 -1.59 -6.97
N LEU A 415 -11.50 -1.59 -8.01
CA LEU A 415 -11.51 -2.58 -9.09
C LEU A 415 -10.43 -3.63 -8.83
N PHE A 416 -10.80 -4.89 -8.96
CA PHE A 416 -9.88 -6.02 -8.91
C PHE A 416 -9.86 -6.77 -10.23
N THR A 417 -8.67 -7.05 -10.74
CA THR A 417 -8.44 -8.09 -11.74
C THR A 417 -7.29 -8.98 -11.30
N MET A 418 -7.20 -10.17 -11.87
CA MET A 418 -6.33 -11.20 -11.37
C MET A 418 -4.87 -10.77 -11.24
N ARG A 419 -4.28 -11.12 -10.11
CA ARG A 419 -2.89 -11.53 -10.00
C ARG A 419 -2.83 -13.06 -10.08
N PRO A 420 -1.75 -13.64 -10.65
CA PRO A 420 -1.66 -15.09 -10.75
C PRO A 420 -1.77 -15.78 -9.38
N ALA A 421 -2.75 -16.64 -9.22
CA ALA A 421 -2.97 -17.45 -8.03
C ALA A 421 -3.06 -18.92 -8.40
N LEU A 422 -2.17 -19.73 -7.82
CA LEU A 422 -2.15 -21.15 -8.08
C LEU A 422 -3.29 -21.85 -7.35
N ARG A 423 -3.85 -22.88 -7.98
CA ARG A 423 -4.83 -23.77 -7.36
C ARG A 423 -4.18 -24.54 -6.22
N VAL A 424 -4.77 -24.45 -5.03
CA VAL A 424 -4.30 -25.19 -3.87
C VAL A 424 -4.60 -26.69 -4.01
N PRO A 425 -3.70 -27.58 -3.57
CA PRO A 425 -3.91 -29.03 -3.65
C PRO A 425 -4.96 -29.52 -2.64
N ASP A 426 -5.07 -28.88 -1.49
CA ASP A 426 -5.99 -29.17 -0.41
C ASP A 426 -6.27 -27.93 0.43
N ASP A 427 -7.27 -28.02 1.30
CA ASP A 427 -7.64 -26.93 2.21
C ASP A 427 -6.51 -26.70 3.24
N GLY A 428 -6.08 -25.46 3.34
CA GLY A 428 -5.03 -25.02 4.27
C GLY A 428 -3.62 -25.02 3.69
N PHE A 429 -3.42 -25.45 2.44
CA PHE A 429 -2.13 -25.29 1.79
C PHE A 429 -1.87 -23.84 1.37
N GLU A 430 -0.72 -23.31 1.73
CA GLU A 430 -0.27 -21.99 1.31
C GLU A 430 0.98 -22.09 0.44
N TYR A 431 0.90 -21.55 -0.78
CA TYR A 431 2.08 -21.41 -1.64
C TYR A 431 3.06 -20.41 -1.03
N PRO A 432 4.37 -20.73 -0.98
CA PRO A 432 5.40 -19.80 -0.53
C PRO A 432 5.36 -18.48 -1.31
N ALA A 433 5.63 -17.36 -0.65
CA ALA A 433 5.55 -16.01 -1.25
C ALA A 433 6.36 -15.83 -2.54
N TRP A 434 7.50 -16.57 -2.68
CA TRP A 434 8.33 -16.52 -3.88
C TRP A 434 7.57 -16.94 -5.16
N THR A 435 6.57 -17.81 -5.07
CA THR A 435 5.79 -18.27 -6.23
C THR A 435 5.00 -17.12 -6.84
N ARG A 436 4.41 -16.28 -6.01
CA ARG A 436 3.70 -15.07 -6.46
C ARG A 436 4.65 -14.08 -7.11
N ASN A 437 5.84 -13.89 -6.52
CA ASN A 437 6.83 -13.00 -7.09
C ASN A 437 7.36 -13.51 -8.44
N ALA A 438 7.65 -14.80 -8.57
CA ALA A 438 8.10 -15.41 -9.82
C ALA A 438 7.04 -15.30 -10.94
N LEU A 439 5.77 -15.58 -10.62
CA LEU A 439 4.65 -15.44 -11.55
C LEU A 439 4.40 -13.96 -11.93
N GLY A 440 4.57 -13.05 -10.98
CA GLY A 440 4.42 -11.60 -11.20
C GLY A 440 5.47 -10.98 -12.13
N GLY A 441 6.61 -11.66 -12.32
CA GLY A 441 7.63 -11.27 -13.30
C GLY A 441 7.47 -11.94 -14.66
N LEU A 442 6.59 -12.94 -14.80
CA LEU A 442 6.38 -13.65 -16.06
C LEU A 442 5.26 -12.98 -16.87
N PRO A 443 5.56 -12.33 -18.02
CA PRO A 443 4.54 -11.65 -18.84
C PRO A 443 3.35 -12.54 -19.17
N ALA A 444 3.58 -13.78 -19.59
CA ALA A 444 2.51 -14.73 -19.92
C ALA A 444 1.53 -14.98 -18.74
N ALA A 445 1.97 -14.78 -17.50
CA ALA A 445 1.12 -14.96 -16.32
C ALA A 445 0.48 -13.65 -15.84
N ILE A 446 1.18 -12.51 -15.94
CA ILE A 446 0.71 -11.24 -15.39
C ILE A 446 -0.13 -10.41 -16.37
N ASP A 447 0.23 -10.43 -17.65
CA ASP A 447 -0.38 -9.60 -18.70
C ASP A 447 -1.88 -9.81 -18.86
N PRO A 448 -2.44 -11.04 -18.82
CA PRO A 448 -3.87 -11.22 -18.98
C PRO A 448 -4.70 -10.42 -17.98
N GLY A 449 -4.34 -10.43 -16.70
CA GLY A 449 -5.03 -9.66 -15.65
C GLY A 449 -4.79 -8.16 -15.78
N MET A 450 -3.55 -7.76 -16.12
CA MET A 450 -3.16 -6.38 -16.35
C MET A 450 -4.01 -5.74 -17.45
N PHE A 451 -4.16 -6.39 -18.60
CA PHE A 451 -4.89 -5.81 -19.74
C PHE A 451 -6.40 -5.85 -19.56
N VAL A 452 -6.95 -6.83 -18.86
CA VAL A 452 -8.38 -6.79 -18.46
C VAL A 452 -8.64 -5.59 -17.55
N GLY A 453 -7.78 -5.34 -16.57
CA GLY A 453 -7.88 -4.17 -15.70
C GLY A 453 -7.78 -2.85 -16.47
N ALA A 454 -6.76 -2.71 -17.32
CA ALA A 454 -6.54 -1.51 -18.12
C ALA A 454 -7.72 -1.18 -19.05
N LYS A 455 -8.26 -2.20 -19.75
CA LYS A 455 -9.45 -2.06 -20.61
C LYS A 455 -10.68 -1.63 -19.82
N THR A 456 -10.87 -2.21 -18.63
CA THR A 456 -11.99 -1.86 -17.75
C THR A 456 -11.87 -0.42 -17.26
N ILE A 457 -10.67 0.02 -16.86
CA ILE A 457 -10.41 1.40 -16.44
C ILE A 457 -10.70 2.39 -17.57
N ALA A 458 -10.14 2.15 -18.77
CA ALA A 458 -10.35 3.00 -19.93
C ALA A 458 -11.84 3.10 -20.31
N ALA A 459 -12.53 1.94 -20.36
CA ALA A 459 -13.95 1.89 -20.70
C ALA A 459 -14.81 2.63 -19.65
N THR A 460 -14.47 2.51 -18.36
CA THR A 460 -15.19 3.19 -17.28
C THR A 460 -14.99 4.70 -17.33
N TYR A 461 -13.76 5.19 -17.51
CA TYR A 461 -13.52 6.63 -17.67
C TYR A 461 -14.24 7.21 -18.88
N LEU A 462 -14.22 6.53 -20.02
CA LEU A 462 -14.94 6.97 -21.20
C LEU A 462 -16.45 6.99 -20.98
N GLU A 463 -17.00 6.02 -20.27
CA GLU A 463 -18.43 6.03 -19.93
C GLU A 463 -18.80 7.21 -19.04
N LEU A 464 -17.99 7.55 -18.04
CA LEU A 464 -18.19 8.72 -17.17
C LEU A 464 -18.06 10.06 -17.94
N LEU A 465 -17.18 10.11 -18.96
CA LEU A 465 -17.00 11.29 -19.81
C LEU A 465 -18.14 11.46 -20.83
N GLU A 466 -18.68 10.37 -21.34
CA GLU A 466 -19.73 10.36 -22.38
C GLU A 466 -21.15 10.42 -21.81
N ARG A 467 -21.32 10.01 -20.56
CA ARG A 467 -22.60 9.88 -19.86
C ARG A 467 -22.55 10.65 -18.54
N PRO A 468 -22.68 11.99 -18.59
CA PRO A 468 -22.61 12.83 -17.40
C PRO A 468 -23.62 12.43 -16.31
N GLU A 469 -24.74 11.83 -16.68
CA GLU A 469 -25.75 11.32 -15.73
C GLU A 469 -25.20 10.22 -14.80
N GLU A 470 -24.30 9.35 -15.28
CA GLU A 470 -23.67 8.31 -14.45
C GLU A 470 -22.73 8.94 -13.41
N LEU A 471 -21.92 9.91 -13.83
CA LEU A 471 -21.02 10.62 -12.92
C LEU A 471 -21.82 11.45 -11.89
N GLU A 472 -22.87 12.15 -12.31
CA GLU A 472 -23.72 12.92 -11.38
C GLU A 472 -24.47 12.01 -10.40
N ALA A 473 -24.89 10.82 -10.80
CA ALA A 473 -25.46 9.83 -9.88
C ALA A 473 -24.43 9.39 -8.82
N ALA A 474 -23.19 9.11 -9.22
CA ALA A 474 -22.11 8.77 -8.30
C ALA A 474 -21.79 9.93 -7.33
N LYS A 475 -21.73 11.16 -7.83
CA LYS A 475 -21.54 12.38 -7.01
C LYS A 475 -22.73 12.63 -6.08
N GLY A 476 -23.94 12.31 -6.52
CA GLY A 476 -25.15 12.36 -5.69
C GLY A 476 -25.05 11.46 -4.48
N GLU A 477 -24.70 10.18 -4.69
CA GLU A 477 -24.47 9.21 -3.62
C GLU A 477 -23.33 9.65 -2.68
N PHE A 478 -22.23 10.16 -3.24
CA PHE A 478 -21.12 10.68 -2.43
C PHE A 478 -21.58 11.84 -1.51
N ARG A 479 -22.36 12.78 -2.03
CA ARG A 479 -22.95 13.87 -1.23
C ARG A 479 -23.88 13.36 -0.14
N GLU A 480 -24.68 12.35 -0.43
CA GLU A 480 -25.56 11.72 0.54
C GLU A 480 -24.75 11.07 1.68
N ARG A 481 -23.78 10.21 1.35
CA ARG A 481 -22.96 9.47 2.32
C ARG A 481 -22.06 10.39 3.17
N THR A 482 -21.66 11.53 2.65
CA THR A 482 -20.80 12.50 3.35
C THR A 482 -21.56 13.66 3.99
N GLY A 483 -22.88 13.69 3.87
CA GLY A 483 -23.71 14.76 4.40
C GLY A 483 -23.49 16.12 3.73
N GLY A 484 -23.18 16.13 2.43
CA GLY A 484 -23.02 17.34 1.65
C GLY A 484 -21.78 17.42 0.75
N GLY A 485 -21.00 16.34 0.62
CA GLY A 485 -19.74 16.35 -0.13
C GLY A 485 -18.52 16.54 0.78
N VAL A 486 -17.41 17.01 0.22
CA VAL A 486 -16.22 17.39 0.98
C VAL A 486 -16.57 18.53 1.96
N GLY A 487 -16.27 18.31 3.24
CA GLY A 487 -16.65 19.23 4.32
C GLY A 487 -18.10 19.08 4.81
N GLY A 488 -18.85 18.09 4.31
CA GLY A 488 -20.21 17.77 4.76
C GLY A 488 -20.27 17.25 6.21
N SER A 489 -21.49 17.10 6.72
CA SER A 489 -21.72 16.84 8.16
C SER A 489 -21.20 15.47 8.66
N THR A 490 -21.06 14.49 7.77
CA THR A 490 -20.52 13.16 8.04
C THR A 490 -19.21 12.89 7.30
N TRP A 491 -18.68 13.90 6.62
CA TRP A 491 -17.40 13.81 5.95
C TRP A 491 -16.25 13.71 6.96
N VAL A 492 -15.33 12.78 6.73
CA VAL A 492 -14.13 12.62 7.55
C VAL A 492 -12.96 13.34 6.90
N ALA A 493 -12.45 14.38 7.54
CA ALA A 493 -11.26 15.10 7.11
C ALA A 493 -10.02 14.19 7.10
N PRO A 494 -8.98 14.52 6.30
CA PRO A 494 -7.69 13.86 6.42
C PRO A 494 -7.19 13.84 7.86
N LEU A 495 -6.66 12.71 8.31
CA LEU A 495 -6.27 12.50 9.71
C LEU A 495 -4.84 12.98 10.02
N LEU A 496 -4.04 13.23 9.00
CA LEU A 496 -2.73 13.88 9.13
C LEU A 496 -2.91 15.40 8.98
N PRO A 497 -2.09 16.22 9.67
CA PRO A 497 -2.10 17.65 9.47
C PRO A 497 -1.51 18.04 8.12
N ARG A 498 -1.87 19.22 7.61
CA ARG A 498 -1.44 19.68 6.29
C ARG A 498 0.08 19.88 6.16
N ASP A 499 0.73 20.22 7.27
CA ASP A 499 2.18 20.39 7.39
C ASP A 499 2.91 19.10 7.77
N PHE A 500 2.24 17.96 7.73
CA PHE A 500 2.83 16.67 8.06
C PHE A 500 4.09 16.41 7.24
N VAL A 501 5.16 16.01 7.94
CA VAL A 501 6.43 15.63 7.33
C VAL A 501 6.45 14.11 7.15
N PRO A 502 6.47 13.62 5.90
CA PRO A 502 6.51 12.18 5.64
C PRO A 502 7.76 11.53 6.26
N PRO A 503 7.65 10.32 6.82
CA PRO A 503 8.77 9.64 7.45
C PRO A 503 9.66 8.92 6.41
N VAL A 504 10.18 9.67 5.43
CA VAL A 504 11.02 9.14 4.35
C VAL A 504 12.37 8.59 4.81
N ASP A 505 12.77 8.90 6.03
CA ASP A 505 13.96 8.41 6.72
C ASP A 505 13.73 7.13 7.52
N LEU A 506 12.55 6.50 7.44
CA LEU A 506 12.32 5.20 8.05
C LEU A 506 13.38 4.20 7.61
N ARG A 507 13.84 3.42 8.58
CA ARG A 507 14.88 2.40 8.35
C ARG A 507 14.32 1.26 7.51
N TRP A 508 14.71 1.25 6.25
CA TRP A 508 14.54 0.12 5.37
C TRP A 508 15.91 -0.46 5.04
N PRO A 509 16.03 -1.79 5.02
CA PRO A 509 17.25 -2.39 4.52
C PRO A 509 17.46 -2.00 3.06
N GLU A 510 18.61 -1.43 2.77
CA GLU A 510 19.03 -1.06 1.41
C GLU A 510 20.32 -1.75 1.03
N TYR A 511 20.51 -1.92 -0.26
CA TYR A 511 21.81 -2.24 -0.82
C TYR A 511 22.50 -0.97 -1.26
N VAL A 512 23.72 -0.80 -0.81
CA VAL A 512 24.63 0.26 -1.26
C VAL A 512 25.88 -0.38 -1.80
N THR A 513 26.37 0.11 -2.94
CA THR A 513 27.66 -0.30 -3.49
C THR A 513 28.76 0.46 -2.77
N THR A 514 29.65 -0.27 -2.14
CA THR A 514 30.84 0.25 -1.47
C THR A 514 32.10 -0.25 -2.15
N ALA A 515 33.29 0.19 -1.69
CA ALA A 515 34.55 -0.36 -2.15
C ALA A 515 34.73 -1.86 -1.86
N ARG A 516 33.94 -2.42 -0.96
CA ARG A 516 33.91 -3.85 -0.60
C ARG A 516 32.86 -4.66 -1.36
N GLY A 517 32.06 -4.03 -2.22
CA GLY A 517 30.96 -4.61 -2.97
C GLY A 517 29.61 -4.15 -2.46
N GLU A 518 28.55 -4.94 -2.72
CA GLU A 518 27.19 -4.66 -2.26
C GLU A 518 27.07 -4.96 -0.76
N GLU A 519 26.67 -3.96 0.01
CA GLU A 519 26.52 -4.06 1.47
C GLU A 519 25.13 -3.63 1.90
N TRP A 520 24.62 -4.28 2.97
CA TRP A 520 23.44 -3.81 3.66
C TRP A 520 23.72 -2.46 4.31
N TRP A 521 22.84 -1.52 4.06
CA TRP A 521 22.83 -0.27 4.79
C TRP A 521 21.43 -0.06 5.42
N ILE A 522 21.44 0.28 6.69
CA ILE A 522 20.22 0.66 7.42
C ILE A 522 20.41 2.13 7.81
N PRO A 523 19.63 3.06 7.23
CA PRO A 523 19.78 4.48 7.53
C PRO A 523 19.50 4.76 9.00
N THR A 524 20.30 5.59 9.62
CA THR A 524 19.99 6.15 10.95
C THR A 524 18.92 7.21 10.81
N PRO A 525 18.02 7.38 11.81
CA PRO A 525 17.05 8.45 11.79
C PRO A 525 17.72 9.82 11.57
N ASN A 526 17.10 10.63 10.73
CA ASN A 526 17.58 11.99 10.51
C ASN A 526 17.24 12.85 11.73
N ALA A 527 18.26 13.32 12.45
CA ALA A 527 18.08 14.17 13.63
C ALA A 527 17.36 15.50 13.31
N ALA A 528 17.42 15.98 12.07
CA ALA A 528 16.73 17.19 11.64
C ALA A 528 15.19 17.03 11.60
N VAL A 529 14.69 15.79 11.43
CA VAL A 529 13.26 15.48 11.44
C VAL A 529 12.73 15.28 12.85
N GLY A 530 13.62 15.04 13.83
CA GLY A 530 13.28 14.76 15.21
C GLY A 530 12.68 13.35 15.42
N PHE A 531 12.34 13.07 16.67
CA PHE A 531 11.77 11.77 17.07
C PHE A 531 10.24 11.80 17.19
N GLY A 532 9.61 12.90 16.86
CA GLY A 532 8.17 13.08 16.96
C GLY A 532 7.71 13.80 18.21
N GLU A 533 6.42 13.66 18.52
CA GLU A 533 5.78 14.32 19.65
C GLU A 533 6.12 13.62 20.97
N ARG A 534 6.43 14.40 22.00
CA ARG A 534 6.69 13.87 23.34
C ARG A 534 5.38 13.42 24.00
N LEU A 535 5.42 12.27 24.65
CA LEU A 535 4.29 11.68 25.35
C LEU A 535 4.13 12.19 26.80
#